data_c36555761f9cbdad51d79e225b71d6dc
#
_entry.id   c36555761f9cbdad51d79e225b71d6dc
#
_cell.length_a   1.000
_cell.length_b   1.000
_cell.length_c   1.000
_cell.angle_alpha   90.00
_cell.angle_beta   90.00
_cell.angle_gamma   90.00
#
_symmetry.space_group_name_H-M   'P 1'
#
loop_
_entity.id
_entity.type
_entity.pdbx_description
1 polymer ?
#
loop_
_entity_poly.entity_id
_entity_poly.type
_entity_poly.pdbx_seq_one_letter_code
_entity_poly.pdbx_strand_id
1 'polypeptide(L)'
;MPIFPVETAHPALGALCGVARLQFYELADARGPYAAAALAEHADCLELHLEVLRFGPSTVRALRTDVEELKDMARRMGKTRIVGLRTEDGQQPDPRWAKFTRLFGFTGQRVFQAAELTVD
;
A
#
# COMPACT_ATOMS: atom_id res chain seq x y z
N MET A 1 8.94 0.95 -16.10
CA MET A 1 8.56 1.19 -14.70
C MET A 1 7.62 0.10 -14.25
N PRO A 2 7.91 -0.62 -13.15
CA PRO A 2 7.06 -1.71 -12.68
C PRO A 2 5.79 -1.26 -11.94
N ILE A 3 5.63 0.04 -11.67
CA ILE A 3 4.43 0.58 -11.02
C ILE A 3 3.59 1.28 -12.08
N PHE A 4 2.37 0.78 -12.29
CA PHE A 4 1.49 1.26 -13.35
C PHE A 4 0.20 1.84 -12.76
N PRO A 5 -0.15 3.10 -13.08
CA PRO A 5 -1.45 3.64 -12.68
C PRO A 5 -2.58 2.90 -13.40
N VAL A 6 -3.67 2.67 -12.67
CA VAL A 6 -4.88 2.05 -13.20
C VAL A 6 -6.10 2.88 -12.80
N GLU A 7 -7.13 2.89 -13.65
CA GLU A 7 -8.32 3.70 -13.40
C GLU A 7 -9.22 3.11 -12.32
N THR A 8 -9.27 1.78 -12.25
CA THR A 8 -10.12 1.08 -11.28
C THR A 8 -9.27 0.24 -10.36
N ALA A 9 -9.67 0.19 -9.08
CA ALA A 9 -8.98 -0.60 -8.07
C ALA A 9 -9.08 -2.10 -8.37
N HIS A 10 -8.00 -2.82 -8.13
CA HIS A 10 -8.02 -4.27 -8.14
C HIS A 10 -8.97 -4.77 -7.05
N PRO A 11 -9.80 -5.82 -7.31
CA PRO A 11 -10.75 -6.33 -6.30
C PRO A 11 -10.10 -6.74 -4.97
N ALA A 12 -8.81 -7.11 -4.98
CA ALA A 12 -8.07 -7.46 -3.76
C ALA A 12 -7.97 -6.31 -2.75
N LEU A 13 -8.16 -5.07 -3.19
CA LEU A 13 -8.18 -3.90 -2.30
C LEU A 13 -9.49 -3.75 -1.55
N GLY A 14 -10.51 -4.53 -1.88
CA GLY A 14 -11.75 -4.65 -1.12
C GLY A 14 -12.46 -3.33 -0.88
N ALA A 15 -12.60 -2.96 0.40
CA ALA A 15 -13.32 -1.76 0.81
C ALA A 15 -12.72 -0.45 0.30
N LEU A 16 -11.49 -0.46 -0.22
CA LEU A 16 -10.86 0.73 -0.80
C LEU A 16 -11.33 1.01 -2.22
N CYS A 17 -12.00 0.05 -2.87
CA CYS A 17 -12.50 0.25 -4.21
C CYS A 17 -13.52 1.38 -4.25
N GLY A 18 -13.33 2.33 -5.18
CA GLY A 18 -14.22 3.46 -5.34
C GLY A 18 -14.02 4.62 -4.37
N VAL A 19 -13.03 4.57 -3.49
CA VAL A 19 -12.70 5.70 -2.62
C VAL A 19 -12.04 6.80 -3.45
N ALA A 20 -12.72 7.95 -3.58
CA ALA A 20 -12.36 8.98 -4.55
C ALA A 20 -10.99 9.65 -4.29
N ARG A 21 -10.54 9.71 -3.04
CA ARG A 21 -9.24 10.33 -2.68
C ARG A 21 -8.04 9.45 -2.98
N LEU A 22 -8.26 8.18 -3.34
CA LEU A 22 -7.19 7.22 -3.60
C LEU A 22 -6.89 7.14 -5.09
N GLN A 23 -5.62 7.02 -5.42
CA GLN A 23 -5.17 6.65 -6.75
C GLN A 23 -4.69 5.21 -6.72
N PHE A 24 -5.02 4.45 -7.75
CA PHE A 24 -4.80 3.02 -7.79
C PHE A 24 -3.68 2.66 -8.75
N TYR A 25 -2.90 1.64 -8.38
CA TYR A 25 -1.74 1.18 -9.13
C TYR A 25 -1.66 -0.34 -9.13
N GLU A 26 -1.00 -0.88 -10.12
CA GLU A 26 -0.53 -2.26 -10.13
C GLU A 26 1.00 -2.27 -10.10
N LEU A 27 1.56 -3.20 -9.33
CA LEU A 27 2.99 -3.47 -9.31
C LEU A 27 3.22 -4.80 -10.02
N ALA A 28 4.14 -4.81 -10.98
CA ALA A 28 4.36 -5.97 -11.83
C ALA A 28 5.84 -6.31 -11.94
N ASP A 29 6.12 -7.59 -12.15
CA ASP A 29 7.44 -8.10 -12.52
C ASP A 29 7.36 -8.72 -13.92
N ALA A 30 8.40 -9.46 -14.34
CA ALA A 30 8.44 -10.09 -15.65
C ALA A 30 7.31 -11.11 -15.89
N ARG A 31 6.68 -11.59 -14.82
CA ARG A 31 5.59 -12.58 -14.88
C ARG A 31 4.21 -11.93 -14.83
N GLY A 32 4.14 -10.61 -14.74
CA GLY A 32 2.89 -9.86 -14.65
C GLY A 32 2.65 -9.23 -13.29
N PRO A 33 1.42 -8.74 -13.01
CA PRO A 33 1.10 -8.10 -11.74
C PRO A 33 1.33 -9.03 -10.55
N TYR A 34 2.02 -8.52 -9.52
CA TYR A 34 2.22 -9.26 -8.27
C TYR A 34 1.59 -8.59 -7.06
N ALA A 35 1.21 -7.32 -7.18
CA ALA A 35 0.58 -6.57 -6.11
C ALA A 35 -0.33 -5.49 -6.66
N ALA A 36 -1.31 -5.11 -5.85
CA ALA A 36 -2.18 -3.97 -6.10
C ALA A 36 -1.95 -2.93 -4.99
N ALA A 37 -2.01 -1.66 -5.35
CA ALA A 37 -1.74 -0.57 -4.43
C ALA A 37 -2.74 0.57 -4.57
N ALA A 38 -2.94 1.30 -3.47
CA ALA A 38 -3.67 2.55 -3.45
C ALA A 38 -2.84 3.59 -2.71
N LEU A 39 -2.77 4.79 -3.25
CA LEU A 39 -1.99 5.90 -2.70
C LEU A 39 -2.90 7.10 -2.45
N ALA A 40 -2.67 7.79 -1.31
CA ALA A 40 -3.28 9.07 -1.02
C ALA A 40 -2.23 10.04 -0.49
N GLU A 41 -2.31 11.30 -0.91
CA GLU A 41 -1.42 12.34 -0.42
C GLU A 41 -1.94 12.98 0.85
N HIS A 42 -1.06 13.19 1.81
CA HIS A 42 -1.28 14.03 2.98
C HIS A 42 -0.20 15.12 3.02
N ALA A 43 -0.27 16.02 3.99
CA ALA A 43 0.62 17.18 4.04
C ALA A 43 2.11 16.79 4.02
N ASP A 44 2.50 15.79 4.79
CA ASP A 44 3.90 15.39 4.95
C ASP A 44 4.17 13.92 4.62
N CYS A 45 3.14 13.16 4.27
CA CYS A 45 3.31 11.73 4.00
C CYS A 45 2.47 11.26 2.82
N LEU A 46 2.88 10.14 2.28
CA LEU A 46 2.15 9.40 1.27
C LEU A 46 1.55 8.16 1.95
N GLU A 47 0.23 8.06 1.94
CA GLU A 47 -0.49 6.89 2.48
C GLU A 47 -0.44 5.78 1.44
N LEU A 48 -0.05 4.59 1.87
CA LEU A 48 0.07 3.42 1.01
C LEU A 48 -0.78 2.28 1.54
N HIS A 49 -1.63 1.74 0.69
CA HIS A 49 -2.31 0.46 0.90
C HIS A 49 -1.76 -0.51 -0.14
N LEU A 50 -1.32 -1.68 0.30
CA LEU A 50 -0.72 -2.68 -0.59
C LEU A 50 -1.32 -4.05 -0.31
N GLU A 51 -1.78 -4.71 -1.37
CA GLU A 51 -2.22 -6.09 -1.31
C GLU A 51 -1.35 -6.93 -2.24
N VAL A 52 -0.65 -7.90 -1.66
CA VAL A 52 0.22 -8.78 -2.43
C VAL A 52 -0.62 -9.94 -2.99
N LEU A 53 -0.59 -10.08 -4.30
CA LEU A 53 -1.39 -11.07 -5.03
C LEU A 53 -0.66 -12.39 -5.21
N ARG A 54 0.69 -12.33 -5.20
CA ARG A 54 1.53 -13.47 -5.49
C ARG A 54 2.82 -13.36 -4.67
N PHE A 55 3.07 -14.34 -3.82
CA PHE A 55 4.25 -14.38 -2.96
C PHE A 55 5.32 -15.32 -3.49
N GLY A 56 6.58 -14.97 -3.21
CA GLY A 56 7.75 -15.78 -3.53
C GLY A 56 9.02 -14.95 -3.46
N PRO A 57 10.20 -15.56 -3.66
CA PRO A 57 11.47 -14.82 -3.64
C PRO A 57 11.54 -13.71 -4.71
N SER A 58 10.95 -13.94 -5.88
CA SER A 58 10.89 -12.93 -6.95
C SER A 58 10.03 -11.73 -6.55
N THR A 59 8.94 -11.97 -5.82
CA THR A 59 8.07 -10.90 -5.29
C THR A 59 8.85 -10.01 -4.32
N VAL A 60 9.62 -10.60 -3.41
CA VAL A 60 10.41 -9.83 -2.45
C VAL A 60 11.44 -8.96 -3.17
N ARG A 61 12.13 -9.50 -4.17
CA ARG A 61 13.10 -8.73 -4.97
C ARG A 61 12.45 -7.59 -5.73
N ALA A 62 11.33 -7.87 -6.40
CA ALA A 62 10.59 -6.86 -7.15
C ALA A 62 10.08 -5.75 -6.23
N LEU A 63 9.51 -6.12 -5.09
CA LEU A 63 8.96 -5.15 -4.15
C LEU A 63 10.04 -4.26 -3.53
N ARG A 64 11.24 -4.79 -3.26
CA ARG A 64 12.36 -3.96 -2.80
C ARG A 64 12.70 -2.86 -3.79
N THR A 65 12.74 -3.19 -5.07
CA THR A 65 12.95 -2.21 -6.13
C THR A 65 11.80 -1.21 -6.20
N ASP A 66 10.57 -1.69 -6.12
CA ASP A 66 9.39 -0.84 -6.23
C ASP A 66 9.21 0.07 -5.03
N VAL A 67 9.62 -0.35 -3.83
CA VAL A 67 9.64 0.52 -2.65
C VAL A 67 10.59 1.70 -2.86
N GLU A 68 11.74 1.48 -3.49
CA GLU A 68 12.65 2.59 -3.82
C GLU A 68 12.00 3.57 -4.80
N GLU A 69 11.24 3.06 -5.77
CA GLU A 69 10.47 3.91 -6.68
C GLU A 69 9.35 4.67 -5.96
N LEU A 70 8.65 4.03 -5.02
CA LEU A 70 7.65 4.72 -4.20
C LEU A 70 8.29 5.85 -3.38
N LYS A 71 9.50 5.65 -2.86
CA LYS A 71 10.25 6.72 -2.18
C LYS A 71 10.53 7.88 -3.13
N ASP A 72 10.93 7.58 -4.37
CA ASP A 72 11.18 8.62 -5.37
C ASP A 72 9.90 9.39 -5.71
N MET A 73 8.79 8.70 -5.84
CA MET A 73 7.48 9.33 -6.03
C MET A 73 7.14 10.27 -4.87
N ALA A 74 7.34 9.81 -3.63
CA ALA A 74 7.09 10.62 -2.44
C ALA A 74 7.99 11.86 -2.40
N ARG A 75 9.27 11.73 -2.73
CA ARG A 75 10.21 12.86 -2.80
C ARG A 75 9.76 13.90 -3.83
N ARG A 76 9.33 13.45 -5.01
CA ARG A 76 8.83 14.35 -6.06
C ARG A 76 7.56 15.10 -5.64
N MET A 77 6.78 14.51 -4.76
CA MET A 77 5.57 15.13 -4.17
C MET A 77 5.87 15.99 -2.95
N GLY A 78 7.13 16.07 -2.51
CA GLY A 78 7.52 16.82 -1.32
C GLY A 78 7.19 16.14 0.00
N LYS A 79 6.99 14.82 -0.01
CA LYS A 79 6.67 14.05 1.21
C LYS A 79 7.94 13.55 1.88
N THR A 80 7.91 13.47 3.20
CA THR A 80 9.04 13.01 4.01
C THR A 80 8.87 11.59 4.52
N ARG A 81 7.65 11.01 4.40
CA ARG A 81 7.34 9.68 4.90
C ARG A 81 6.40 8.94 3.95
N ILE A 82 6.47 7.62 3.99
CA ILE A 82 5.43 6.74 3.46
C ILE A 82 4.84 5.99 4.65
N VAL A 83 3.53 6.07 4.81
CA VAL A 83 2.81 5.36 5.88
C VAL A 83 2.02 4.21 5.25
N GLY A 84 2.46 2.99 5.53
CA GLY A 84 1.74 1.79 5.11
C GLY A 84 0.61 1.50 6.08
N LEU A 85 -0.61 1.37 5.55
CA LEU A 85 -1.79 1.07 6.34
C LEU A 85 -2.39 -0.26 5.90
N ARG A 86 -2.79 -1.05 6.88
CA ARG A 86 -3.59 -2.24 6.65
C ARG A 86 -4.80 -2.18 7.55
N THR A 87 -5.99 -2.31 6.97
CA THR A 87 -7.25 -2.29 7.71
C THR A 87 -7.95 -3.63 7.53
N GLU A 88 -8.30 -4.24 8.64
CA GLU A 88 -9.07 -5.47 8.65
C GLU A 88 -10.20 -5.31 9.69
N ASP A 89 -11.43 -5.17 9.22
CA ASP A 89 -12.57 -4.91 10.06
C ASP A 89 -12.78 -6.03 11.10
N GLY A 90 -12.87 -5.63 12.37
CA GLY A 90 -13.16 -6.54 13.47
C GLY A 90 -12.09 -7.57 13.77
N GLN A 91 -10.87 -7.41 13.24
CA GLN A 91 -9.79 -8.38 13.38
C GLN A 91 -8.65 -7.86 14.23
N GLN A 92 -7.92 -8.78 14.85
CA GLN A 92 -6.68 -8.45 15.54
C GLN A 92 -5.59 -8.11 14.50
N PRO A 93 -4.65 -7.22 14.84
CA PRO A 93 -3.51 -6.94 13.95
C PRO A 93 -2.76 -8.23 13.60
N ASP A 94 -2.42 -8.39 12.32
CA ASP A 94 -1.67 -9.56 11.84
C ASP A 94 -0.18 -9.36 12.12
N PRO A 95 0.44 -10.20 12.98
CA PRO A 95 1.86 -10.05 13.29
C PRO A 95 2.77 -10.30 12.07
N ARG A 96 2.29 -11.03 11.07
CA ARG A 96 3.05 -11.27 9.84
C ARG A 96 3.23 -10.00 9.04
N TRP A 97 2.26 -9.09 9.10
CA TRP A 97 2.33 -7.81 8.39
C TRP A 97 3.49 -6.94 8.93
N ALA A 98 3.67 -6.88 10.24
CA ALA A 98 4.77 -6.14 10.84
C ALA A 98 6.13 -6.69 10.42
N LYS A 99 6.29 -8.03 10.38
CA LYS A 99 7.51 -8.67 9.88
C LYS A 99 7.74 -8.38 8.41
N PHE A 100 6.69 -8.49 7.60
CA PHE A 100 6.74 -8.24 6.17
C PHE A 100 7.19 -6.81 5.89
N THR A 101 6.57 -5.81 6.51
CA THR A 101 6.89 -4.40 6.26
C THR A 101 8.31 -4.05 6.71
N ARG A 102 8.82 -4.65 7.77
CA ARG A 102 10.21 -4.43 8.21
C ARG A 102 11.25 -4.86 7.18
N LEU A 103 10.96 -5.87 6.36
CA LEU A 103 11.85 -6.29 5.29
C LEU A 103 12.10 -5.17 4.27
N PHE A 104 11.20 -4.20 4.17
CA PHE A 104 11.27 -3.10 3.23
C PHE A 104 11.57 -1.76 3.90
N GLY A 105 11.99 -1.79 5.16
CA GLY A 105 12.44 -0.61 5.88
C GLY A 105 11.37 0.14 6.66
N PHE A 106 10.15 -0.37 6.74
CA PHE A 106 9.10 0.26 7.54
C PHE A 106 9.36 0.05 9.04
N THR A 107 9.18 1.11 9.81
CA THR A 107 9.34 1.12 11.27
C THR A 107 8.17 1.87 11.90
N GLY A 108 8.16 1.99 13.23
CA GLY A 108 7.13 2.76 13.92
C GLY A 108 5.77 2.10 13.88
N GLN A 109 5.72 0.80 14.04
CA GLN A 109 4.46 0.04 14.03
C GLN A 109 3.50 0.56 15.09
N ARG A 110 2.23 0.78 14.71
CA ARG A 110 1.19 1.22 15.62
C ARG A 110 -0.17 0.76 15.14
N VAL A 111 -1.14 0.75 16.04
CA VAL A 111 -2.51 0.33 15.77
C VAL A 111 -3.43 1.54 15.82
N PHE A 112 -4.32 1.66 14.84
CA PHE A 112 -5.35 2.70 14.80
C PHE A 112 -6.71 2.11 15.14
N GLN A 113 -7.52 2.91 15.84
CA GLN A 113 -8.92 2.57 16.09
C GLN A 113 -9.81 3.46 15.22
N ALA A 114 -10.91 2.89 14.73
CA ALA A 114 -11.88 3.61 13.92
C ALA A 114 -13.29 3.38 14.48
N ALA A 115 -14.15 4.36 14.28
CA ALA A 115 -15.57 4.27 14.59
C ALA A 115 -16.35 5.02 13.52
N GLU A 116 -17.59 4.60 13.31
CA GLU A 116 -18.47 5.21 12.31
C GLU A 116 -19.73 5.75 12.94
N LEU A 117 -20.21 6.84 12.39
CA LEU A 117 -21.52 7.40 12.69
C LEU A 117 -22.28 7.54 11.38
N THR A 118 -23.39 6.84 11.28
CA THR A 118 -24.25 6.93 10.10
C THR A 118 -25.05 8.24 10.14
N VAL A 119 -25.10 8.93 9.03
CA VAL A 119 -25.88 10.17 8.87
C VAL A 119 -27.14 9.86 8.07
N ASP A 120 -28.29 10.13 8.67
CA ASP A 120 -29.60 9.88 8.04
C ASP A 120 -30.00 10.99 7.07
#